data_e1305d002c7613b3f44a29a87446b52c
#
_entry.id   e1305d002c7613b3f44a29a87446b52c
#
_cell.length_a   1.000
_cell.length_b   1.000
_cell.length_c   1.000
_cell.angle_alpha   90.00
_cell.angle_beta   90.00
_cell.angle_gamma   90.00
#
_symmetry.space_group_name_H-M   'P 1'
#
loop_
_entity.id
_entity.type
_entity.pdbx_description
1 polymer ?
#
loop_
_entity_poly.entity_id
_entity_poly.type
_entity_poly.pdbx_seq_one_letter_code
_entity_poly.pdbx_strand_id
1 'polypeptide(L)'
;MSLPPRLVPLLTEFDFARTRLTERLAGPTLDSGNGTPVAVSPLTDEEYLWEPVPGCWSVRRHADGPGEGATVLVGAGAWGRDTTPWPHPEPAPFTTLAWRLSHLTELLLLRADHTAGTRSLTRDDFRPSGDAASAVAAFDAAATAWRAALLTADETVLDTVGYCTYPHGGDAEEPFWEIVWWVNQELLHHGAEIALLRDLHRWSPRH
;
A
#
# COMPACT_ATOMS: atom_id res chain seq x y z
N MET A 1 -20.79 10.74 17.59
CA MET A 1 -20.61 11.91 16.73
C MET A 1 -20.91 11.50 15.30
N SER A 2 -21.57 12.34 14.50
CA SER A 2 -21.74 12.08 13.07
C SER A 2 -20.43 12.38 12.34
N LEU A 3 -20.14 11.59 11.29
CA LEU A 3 -18.98 11.85 10.44
C LEU A 3 -19.11 13.19 9.72
N PRO A 4 -18.00 13.90 9.49
CA PRO A 4 -17.97 15.08 8.64
C PRO A 4 -18.55 14.78 7.25
N PRO A 5 -19.48 15.60 6.71
CA PRO A 5 -20.05 15.35 5.38
C PRO A 5 -19.02 15.22 4.27
N ARG A 6 -17.91 15.96 4.32
CA ARG A 6 -16.81 15.90 3.34
C ARG A 6 -15.98 14.61 3.46
N LEU A 7 -15.91 14.00 4.64
CA LEU A 7 -15.20 12.74 4.83
C LEU A 7 -15.98 11.56 4.27
N VAL A 8 -17.32 11.61 4.24
CA VAL A 8 -18.16 10.47 3.81
C VAL A 8 -17.81 9.96 2.42
N PRO A 9 -17.73 10.79 1.36
CA PRO A 9 -17.35 10.31 0.02
C PRO A 9 -15.93 9.77 -0.02
N LEU A 10 -14.96 10.39 0.66
CA LEU A 10 -13.57 9.93 0.71
C LEU A 10 -13.45 8.56 1.39
N LEU A 11 -14.17 8.37 2.49
CA LEU A 11 -14.20 7.09 3.20
C LEU A 11 -14.90 6.00 2.38
N THR A 12 -15.97 6.36 1.65
CA THR A 12 -16.66 5.42 0.74
C THR A 12 -15.74 4.96 -0.38
N GLU A 13 -14.96 5.86 -0.98
CA GLU A 13 -13.98 5.53 -2.02
C GLU A 13 -12.86 4.66 -1.47
N PHE A 14 -12.34 4.99 -0.28
CA PHE A 14 -11.34 4.17 0.41
C PHE A 14 -11.85 2.74 0.64
N ASP A 15 -13.04 2.60 1.22
CA ASP A 15 -13.65 1.30 1.51
C ASP A 15 -13.88 0.49 0.22
N PHE A 16 -14.31 1.13 -0.86
CA PHE A 16 -14.45 0.50 -2.18
C PHE A 16 -13.11 -0.01 -2.71
N ALA A 17 -12.09 0.86 -2.75
CA ALA A 17 -10.77 0.51 -3.28
C ALA A 17 -10.11 -0.60 -2.44
N ARG A 18 -10.17 -0.50 -1.10
CA ARG A 18 -9.69 -1.53 -0.18
C ARG A 18 -10.38 -2.87 -0.43
N THR A 19 -11.71 -2.88 -0.49
CA THR A 19 -12.47 -4.12 -0.70
C THR A 19 -12.05 -4.79 -2.01
N ARG A 20 -12.00 -4.03 -3.10
CA ARG A 20 -11.58 -4.54 -4.43
C ARG A 20 -10.18 -5.13 -4.40
N LEU A 21 -9.23 -4.45 -3.76
CA LEU A 21 -7.86 -4.96 -3.66
C LEU A 21 -7.80 -6.22 -2.77
N THR A 22 -8.46 -6.22 -1.62
CA THR A 22 -8.50 -7.37 -0.72
C THR A 22 -9.09 -8.61 -1.41
N GLU A 23 -10.21 -8.47 -2.14
CA GLU A 23 -10.80 -9.55 -2.93
C GLU A 23 -9.82 -10.08 -3.98
N ARG A 24 -9.07 -9.19 -4.63
CA ARG A 24 -8.03 -9.60 -5.59
C ARG A 24 -6.87 -10.34 -4.94
N LEU A 25 -6.51 -10.03 -3.70
CA LEU A 25 -5.36 -10.62 -3.00
C LEU A 25 -5.72 -11.91 -2.26
N ALA A 26 -6.84 -11.93 -1.55
CA ALA A 26 -7.22 -13.04 -0.67
C ALA A 26 -8.08 -14.10 -1.36
N GLY A 27 -8.63 -13.81 -2.54
CA GLY A 27 -9.67 -14.61 -3.18
C GLY A 27 -11.07 -14.23 -2.66
N PRO A 28 -12.14 -14.70 -3.31
CA PRO A 28 -13.49 -14.33 -2.94
C PRO A 28 -13.81 -14.85 -1.53
N THR A 29 -14.22 -13.95 -0.66
CA THR A 29 -14.99 -14.35 0.54
C THR A 29 -16.32 -14.89 0.06
N LEU A 30 -16.74 -16.05 0.59
CA LEU A 30 -17.92 -16.82 0.15
C LEU A 30 -19.29 -16.14 0.35
N ASP A 31 -19.35 -14.83 0.53
CA ASP A 31 -20.56 -14.10 0.90
C ASP A 31 -20.87 -12.86 0.04
N SER A 32 -20.52 -12.86 -1.22
CA SER A 32 -21.09 -11.90 -2.14
C SER A 32 -22.35 -12.47 -2.78
N GLY A 33 -23.51 -12.05 -2.28
CA GLY A 33 -24.86 -12.55 -2.56
C GLY A 33 -25.34 -12.55 -4.03
N ASN A 34 -24.48 -12.74 -5.01
CA ASN A 34 -24.77 -12.86 -6.43
C ASN A 34 -24.27 -14.14 -7.10
N GLY A 35 -24.03 -15.21 -6.35
CA GLY A 35 -24.12 -16.58 -6.87
C GLY A 35 -23.09 -17.03 -7.91
N THR A 36 -22.10 -16.24 -8.30
CA THR A 36 -21.04 -16.71 -9.19
C THR A 36 -19.68 -16.38 -8.56
N PRO A 37 -18.99 -17.38 -7.97
CA PRO A 37 -17.62 -17.16 -7.52
C PRO A 37 -16.74 -16.90 -8.73
N VAL A 38 -16.29 -15.68 -8.91
CA VAL A 38 -15.09 -15.47 -9.71
C VAL A 38 -13.95 -16.09 -8.87
N ALA A 39 -13.51 -17.27 -9.26
CA ALA A 39 -12.47 -18.01 -8.56
C ALA A 39 -11.13 -17.27 -8.70
N VAL A 40 -10.94 -16.24 -7.89
CA VAL A 40 -9.64 -15.62 -7.70
C VAL A 40 -8.94 -16.43 -6.62
N SER A 41 -7.88 -17.16 -6.99
CA SER A 41 -7.05 -17.86 -6.01
C SER A 41 -6.35 -16.85 -5.10
N PRO A 42 -6.11 -17.18 -3.83
CA PRO A 42 -5.25 -16.36 -2.98
C PRO A 42 -3.90 -16.08 -3.64
N LEU A 43 -3.29 -14.95 -3.31
CA LEU A 43 -1.95 -14.60 -3.75
C LEU A 43 -0.95 -15.66 -3.26
N THR A 44 -0.10 -16.16 -4.16
CA THR A 44 0.98 -17.11 -3.83
C THR A 44 2.32 -16.40 -3.68
N ASP A 45 3.29 -17.03 -3.01
CA ASP A 45 4.64 -16.45 -2.86
C ASP A 45 5.35 -16.30 -4.20
N GLU A 46 5.13 -17.24 -5.14
CA GLU A 46 5.66 -17.17 -6.49
C GLU A 46 5.13 -15.93 -7.24
N GLU A 47 3.83 -15.70 -7.16
CA GLU A 47 3.18 -14.52 -7.77
C GLU A 47 3.60 -13.21 -7.08
N TYR A 48 3.72 -13.23 -5.75
CA TYR A 48 4.10 -12.08 -4.94
C TYR A 48 5.51 -11.58 -5.29
N LEU A 49 6.47 -12.48 -5.39
CA LEU A 49 7.88 -12.18 -5.67
C LEU A 49 8.23 -12.20 -7.16
N TRP A 50 7.25 -12.37 -8.05
CA TRP A 50 7.49 -12.45 -9.48
C TRP A 50 8.06 -11.14 -10.05
N GLU A 51 9.16 -11.28 -10.77
CA GLU A 51 9.82 -10.22 -11.52
C GLU A 51 9.52 -10.37 -13.02
N PRO A 52 8.57 -9.59 -13.59
CA PRO A 52 8.16 -9.73 -14.99
C PRO A 52 9.26 -9.34 -15.99
N VAL A 53 10.20 -8.50 -15.59
CA VAL A 53 11.34 -8.07 -16.41
C VAL A 53 12.60 -7.97 -15.53
N PRO A 54 13.82 -8.15 -16.09
CA PRO A 54 15.05 -7.93 -15.35
C PRO A 54 15.15 -6.51 -14.80
N GLY A 55 15.78 -6.35 -13.65
CA GLY A 55 16.00 -5.05 -13.02
C GLY A 55 14.78 -4.44 -12.35
N CYS A 56 13.71 -5.22 -12.12
CA CYS A 56 12.55 -4.76 -11.33
C CYS A 56 12.97 -4.38 -9.91
N TRP A 57 12.39 -3.31 -9.39
CA TRP A 57 12.40 -3.05 -7.95
C TRP A 57 11.37 -3.94 -7.25
N SER A 58 11.80 -4.56 -6.15
CA SER A 58 11.01 -5.56 -5.42
C SER A 58 11.22 -5.43 -3.91
N VAL A 59 10.67 -6.37 -3.16
CA VAL A 59 11.04 -6.66 -1.78
C VAL A 59 12.13 -7.72 -1.80
N ARG A 60 13.24 -7.48 -1.08
CA ARG A 60 14.42 -8.34 -1.07
C ARG A 60 14.90 -8.60 0.34
N ARG A 61 15.67 -9.66 0.54
CA ARG A 61 16.36 -9.87 1.81
C ARG A 61 17.47 -8.84 1.98
N HIS A 62 17.60 -8.27 3.17
CA HIS A 62 18.73 -7.37 3.46
C HIS A 62 20.10 -8.05 3.25
N ALA A 63 20.17 -9.36 3.48
CA ALA A 63 21.39 -10.14 3.26
C ALA A 63 21.83 -10.21 1.79
N ASP A 64 20.89 -10.07 0.84
CA ASP A 64 21.16 -10.14 -0.60
C ASP A 64 21.46 -8.76 -1.20
N GLY A 65 21.18 -7.70 -0.46
CA GLY A 65 21.33 -6.32 -0.90
C GLY A 65 20.21 -5.84 -1.84
N PRO A 66 20.26 -4.57 -2.27
CA PRO A 66 19.29 -3.98 -3.19
C PRO A 66 19.42 -4.54 -4.61
N GLY A 67 18.31 -4.52 -5.34
CA GLY A 67 18.24 -4.91 -6.74
C GLY A 67 18.93 -3.91 -7.67
N GLU A 68 18.99 -4.26 -8.95
CA GLU A 68 19.60 -3.43 -9.98
C GLU A 68 18.97 -2.02 -10.01
N GLY A 69 19.79 -0.98 -10.04
CA GLY A 69 19.33 0.42 -10.04
C GLY A 69 18.80 0.94 -8.71
N ALA A 70 18.59 0.08 -7.70
CA ALA A 70 18.33 0.50 -6.34
C ALA A 70 19.64 0.65 -5.56
N THR A 71 19.66 1.54 -4.59
CA THR A 71 20.86 1.81 -3.77
C THR A 71 20.64 1.48 -2.29
N VAL A 72 19.40 1.33 -1.87
CA VAL A 72 19.01 1.12 -0.48
C VAL A 72 17.84 0.13 -0.43
N LEU A 73 17.79 -0.66 0.63
CA LEU A 73 16.61 -1.40 1.06
C LEU A 73 15.98 -0.68 2.27
N VAL A 74 14.79 -0.13 2.07
CA VAL A 74 14.03 0.53 3.14
C VAL A 74 13.24 -0.50 3.95
N GLY A 75 13.22 -0.29 5.27
CA GLY A 75 12.49 -1.10 6.23
C GLY A 75 13.38 -1.88 7.18
N ALA A 76 12.81 -2.35 8.28
CA ALA A 76 13.48 -3.12 9.31
C ALA A 76 13.32 -4.63 9.12
N GLY A 77 14.18 -5.39 9.78
CA GLY A 77 14.07 -6.86 9.83
C GLY A 77 14.85 -7.58 8.75
N ALA A 78 14.36 -8.74 8.32
CA ALA A 78 15.06 -9.58 7.33
C ALA A 78 14.83 -9.13 5.88
N TRP A 79 13.79 -8.35 5.63
CA TRP A 79 13.37 -7.90 4.30
C TRP A 79 13.30 -6.40 4.23
N GLY A 80 13.63 -5.86 3.07
CA GLY A 80 13.52 -4.44 2.74
C GLY A 80 12.94 -4.24 1.35
N ARG A 81 12.51 -3.03 1.04
CA ARG A 81 11.97 -2.65 -0.25
C ARG A 81 13.00 -1.82 -1.02
N ASP A 82 13.25 -2.19 -2.27
CA ASP A 82 14.15 -1.46 -3.17
C ASP A 82 13.76 0.01 -3.28
N THR A 83 14.74 0.91 -3.14
CA THR A 83 14.58 2.34 -3.37
C THR A 83 15.92 3.01 -3.68
N THR A 84 15.87 4.29 -3.96
CA THR A 84 17.03 5.18 -4.02
C THR A 84 16.64 6.54 -3.43
N PRO A 85 17.59 7.32 -2.88
CA PRO A 85 17.34 8.71 -2.52
C PRO A 85 16.79 9.52 -3.71
N TRP A 86 16.00 10.53 -3.39
CA TRP A 86 15.51 11.47 -4.39
C TRP A 86 16.70 12.24 -5.05
N PRO A 87 16.68 12.52 -6.37
CA PRO A 87 15.63 12.17 -7.34
C PRO A 87 15.67 10.69 -7.73
N HIS A 88 14.49 10.15 -8.08
CA HIS A 88 14.41 8.80 -8.61
C HIS A 88 15.03 8.70 -10.00
N PRO A 89 15.45 7.48 -10.44
CA PRO A 89 16.00 7.27 -11.78
C PRO A 89 15.04 7.64 -12.90
N GLU A 90 15.60 8.12 -14.01
CA GLU A 90 14.89 8.29 -15.27
C GLU A 90 15.51 7.36 -16.34
N PRO A 91 14.77 6.45 -16.95
CA PRO A 91 13.34 6.17 -16.71
C PRO A 91 13.09 5.54 -15.34
N ALA A 92 11.86 5.72 -14.81
CA ALA A 92 11.46 5.11 -13.55
C ALA A 92 11.56 3.57 -13.65
N PRO A 93 12.09 2.89 -12.62
CA PRO A 93 12.20 1.43 -12.62
C PRO A 93 10.83 0.78 -12.61
N PHE A 94 10.71 -0.38 -13.27
CA PHE A 94 9.52 -1.20 -13.14
C PHE A 94 9.46 -1.76 -11.71
N THR A 95 8.28 -1.76 -11.08
CA THR A 95 8.08 -2.24 -9.72
C THR A 95 7.20 -3.49 -9.70
N THR A 96 7.58 -4.47 -8.89
CA THR A 96 6.84 -5.73 -8.74
C THR A 96 5.57 -5.57 -7.90
N LEU A 97 4.74 -6.60 -7.87
CA LEU A 97 3.58 -6.68 -6.96
C LEU A 97 4.03 -6.53 -5.50
N ALA A 98 5.10 -7.23 -5.09
CA ALA A 98 5.65 -7.14 -3.74
C ALA A 98 6.04 -5.69 -3.37
N TRP A 99 6.69 -4.99 -4.28
CA TRP A 99 7.06 -3.59 -4.07
C TRP A 99 5.83 -2.71 -3.84
N ARG A 100 4.81 -2.83 -4.71
CA ARG A 100 3.59 -2.01 -4.66
C ARG A 100 2.76 -2.28 -3.42
N LEU A 101 2.57 -3.55 -3.06
CA LEU A 101 1.83 -3.92 -1.85
C LEU A 101 2.57 -3.48 -0.58
N SER A 102 3.90 -3.61 -0.55
CA SER A 102 4.75 -3.10 0.52
C SER A 102 4.66 -1.57 0.64
N HIS A 103 4.66 -0.84 -0.50
CA HIS A 103 4.50 0.61 -0.53
C HIS A 103 3.16 1.06 0.05
N LEU A 104 2.06 0.46 -0.39
CA LEU A 104 0.72 0.77 0.15
C LEU A 104 0.62 0.46 1.64
N THR A 105 1.20 -0.65 2.08
CA THR A 105 1.19 -1.05 3.49
C THR A 105 1.94 -0.03 4.36
N GLU A 106 3.14 0.35 3.95
CA GLU A 106 3.94 1.40 4.62
C GLU A 106 3.18 2.71 4.69
N LEU A 107 2.66 3.17 3.53
CA LEU A 107 1.90 4.40 3.42
C LEU A 107 0.75 4.45 4.43
N LEU A 108 -0.12 3.44 4.42
CA LEU A 108 -1.31 3.38 5.27
C LEU A 108 -0.94 3.29 6.75
N LEU A 109 0.08 2.49 7.10
CA LEU A 109 0.56 2.33 8.47
C LEU A 109 1.10 3.64 9.04
N LEU A 110 1.98 4.32 8.30
CA LEU A 110 2.59 5.56 8.74
C LEU A 110 1.57 6.69 8.81
N ARG A 111 0.66 6.78 7.84
CA ARG A 111 -0.43 7.77 7.87
C ARG A 111 -1.37 7.54 9.05
N ALA A 112 -1.68 6.30 9.40
CA ALA A 112 -2.49 5.99 10.59
C ALA A 112 -1.78 6.43 11.88
N ASP A 113 -0.47 6.13 12.04
CA ASP A 113 0.29 6.55 13.22
C ASP A 113 0.39 8.07 13.33
N HIS A 114 0.68 8.77 12.22
CA HIS A 114 0.82 10.23 12.20
C HIS A 114 -0.52 10.97 12.29
N THR A 115 -1.65 10.30 12.09
CA THR A 115 -2.99 10.88 12.27
C THR A 115 -3.51 10.68 13.69
N ALA A 116 -3.54 9.45 14.19
CA ALA A 116 -4.21 9.09 15.44
C ALA A 116 -3.33 8.25 16.39
N GLY A 117 -2.09 7.96 16.02
CA GLY A 117 -1.15 7.18 16.81
C GLY A 117 -0.13 8.02 17.57
N THR A 118 1.08 7.46 17.71
CA THR A 118 2.18 8.07 18.47
C THR A 118 2.92 9.15 17.69
N ARG A 119 2.75 9.22 16.37
CA ARG A 119 3.45 10.10 15.42
C ARG A 119 4.97 9.90 15.43
N SER A 120 5.42 8.69 15.68
CA SER A 120 6.84 8.34 15.84
C SER A 120 7.35 7.36 14.81
N LEU A 121 6.47 6.63 14.12
CA LEU A 121 6.88 5.66 13.12
C LEU A 121 7.54 6.34 11.92
N THR A 122 8.60 5.71 11.43
CA THR A 122 9.34 6.12 10.24
C THR A 122 9.38 4.98 9.24
N ARG A 123 9.87 5.25 8.04
CA ARG A 123 10.10 4.21 7.02
C ARG A 123 11.06 3.11 7.49
N ASP A 124 12.00 3.47 8.37
CA ASP A 124 12.99 2.53 8.91
C ASP A 124 12.39 1.58 9.95
N ASP A 125 11.23 1.93 10.53
CA ASP A 125 10.50 1.06 11.47
C ASP A 125 9.57 0.08 10.76
N PHE A 126 9.19 0.37 9.51
CA PHE A 126 8.34 -0.50 8.70
C PHE A 126 9.03 -1.85 8.43
N ARG A 127 8.26 -2.94 8.38
CA ARG A 127 8.78 -4.30 8.15
C ARG A 127 8.14 -4.91 6.90
N PRO A 128 8.80 -4.82 5.73
CA PRO A 128 8.34 -5.51 4.54
C PRO A 128 8.23 -7.02 4.76
N SER A 129 7.21 -7.65 4.21
CA SER A 129 6.99 -9.09 4.28
C SER A 129 7.67 -9.79 3.13
N GLY A 130 8.26 -10.96 3.41
CA GLY A 130 8.93 -11.79 2.40
C GLY A 130 8.04 -12.89 1.80
N ASP A 131 6.77 -12.96 2.21
CA ASP A 131 5.79 -13.93 1.73
C ASP A 131 4.42 -13.28 1.52
N ALA A 132 3.61 -13.88 0.67
CA ALA A 132 2.31 -13.36 0.25
C ALA A 132 1.31 -13.26 1.41
N ALA A 133 1.21 -14.30 2.23
CA ALA A 133 0.21 -14.35 3.31
C ALA A 133 0.47 -13.25 4.35
N SER A 134 1.72 -13.09 4.78
CA SER A 134 2.14 -12.02 5.70
C SER A 134 1.95 -10.64 5.09
N ALA A 135 2.24 -10.46 3.79
CA ALA A 135 2.07 -9.19 3.10
C ALA A 135 0.59 -8.76 3.03
N VAL A 136 -0.30 -9.70 2.69
CA VAL A 136 -1.76 -9.44 2.65
C VAL A 136 -2.30 -9.11 4.05
N ALA A 137 -1.88 -9.86 5.07
CA ALA A 137 -2.30 -9.60 6.45
C ALA A 137 -1.80 -8.23 6.96
N ALA A 138 -0.55 -7.85 6.64
CA ALA A 138 0.02 -6.56 6.99
C ALA A 138 -0.73 -5.40 6.30
N PHE A 139 -1.06 -5.56 5.01
CA PHE A 139 -1.86 -4.58 4.27
C PHE A 139 -3.25 -4.40 4.90
N ASP A 140 -3.95 -5.49 5.23
CA ASP A 140 -5.30 -5.40 5.83
C ASP A 140 -5.26 -4.74 7.21
N ALA A 141 -4.24 -5.04 8.02
CA ALA A 141 -4.03 -4.40 9.31
C ALA A 141 -3.76 -2.89 9.17
N ALA A 142 -2.88 -2.49 8.23
CA ALA A 142 -2.57 -1.08 7.97
C ALA A 142 -3.80 -0.32 7.43
N ALA A 143 -4.56 -0.92 6.51
CA ALA A 143 -5.79 -0.34 5.97
C ALA A 143 -6.88 -0.19 7.06
N THR A 144 -6.96 -1.14 7.97
CA THR A 144 -7.87 -1.06 9.13
C THR A 144 -7.47 0.07 10.07
N ALA A 145 -6.16 0.20 10.35
CA ALA A 145 -5.65 1.27 11.20
C ALA A 145 -5.88 2.66 10.58
N TRP A 146 -5.61 2.82 9.28
CA TRP A 146 -5.87 4.07 8.58
C TRP A 146 -7.36 4.44 8.60
N ARG A 147 -8.24 3.48 8.28
CA ARG A 147 -9.69 3.70 8.37
C ARG A 147 -10.13 4.14 9.77
N ALA A 148 -9.61 3.50 10.81
CA ALA A 148 -9.90 3.87 12.19
C ALA A 148 -9.42 5.28 12.52
N ALA A 149 -8.24 5.68 12.04
CA ALA A 149 -7.71 7.03 12.19
C ALA A 149 -8.62 8.08 11.52
N LEU A 150 -9.12 7.80 10.31
CA LEU A 150 -10.08 8.69 9.62
C LEU A 150 -11.36 8.91 10.42
N LEU A 151 -11.85 7.89 11.12
CA LEU A 151 -13.08 7.98 11.92
C LEU A 151 -12.94 8.89 13.16
N THR A 152 -11.72 9.30 13.51
CA THR A 152 -11.47 10.25 14.61
C THR A 152 -11.54 11.72 14.17
N ALA A 153 -11.53 11.99 12.86
CA ALA A 153 -11.51 13.33 12.33
C ALA A 153 -12.88 14.03 12.42
N ASP A 154 -12.87 15.31 12.74
CA ASP A 154 -14.00 16.22 12.63
C ASP A 154 -13.77 17.25 11.51
N GLU A 155 -14.71 18.17 11.29
CA GLU A 155 -14.59 19.20 10.25
C GLU A 155 -13.37 20.12 10.46
N THR A 156 -13.02 20.42 11.71
CA THR A 156 -11.85 21.25 12.02
C THR A 156 -10.56 20.54 11.66
N VAL A 157 -10.47 19.25 12.00
CA VAL A 157 -9.32 18.40 11.67
C VAL A 157 -9.13 18.31 10.16
N LEU A 158 -10.20 18.16 9.38
CA LEU A 158 -10.12 18.08 7.91
C LEU A 158 -9.47 19.32 7.28
N ASP A 159 -9.70 20.50 7.83
CA ASP A 159 -9.12 21.76 7.33
C ASP A 159 -7.76 22.10 7.97
N THR A 160 -7.28 21.28 8.92
CA THR A 160 -6.01 21.56 9.58
C THR A 160 -4.84 21.21 8.65
N VAL A 161 -4.07 22.25 8.29
CA VAL A 161 -2.83 22.10 7.51
C VAL A 161 -1.76 21.41 8.34
N GLY A 162 -1.07 20.47 7.73
CA GLY A 162 0.00 19.70 8.38
C GLY A 162 -0.46 18.73 9.47
N TYR A 163 -1.75 18.42 9.56
CA TYR A 163 -2.28 17.56 10.62
C TYR A 163 -1.69 16.14 10.61
N CYS A 164 -1.53 15.55 9.44
CA CYS A 164 -0.97 14.22 9.23
C CYS A 164 0.42 14.30 8.61
N THR A 165 1.18 15.33 8.95
CA THR A 165 2.55 15.49 8.43
C THR A 165 3.43 14.35 8.89
N TYR A 166 4.07 13.75 7.92
CA TYR A 166 4.98 12.63 8.12
C TYR A 166 6.37 12.98 7.55
N PRO A 167 7.48 12.45 8.12
CA PRO A 167 8.83 13.04 7.93
C PRO A 167 9.38 13.12 6.50
N HIS A 168 8.73 12.52 5.53
CA HIS A 168 9.20 12.44 4.14
C HIS A 168 8.10 12.79 3.14
N GLY A 169 7.43 13.90 3.31
CA GLY A 169 6.37 14.31 2.40
C GLY A 169 6.35 15.82 2.15
N GLY A 170 5.91 16.24 0.97
CA GLY A 170 5.62 17.62 0.62
C GLY A 170 4.29 18.13 1.18
N ASP A 171 3.66 17.37 2.07
CA ASP A 171 2.31 17.58 2.57
C ASP A 171 2.21 18.42 3.85
N ALA A 172 3.32 19.05 4.26
CA ALA A 172 3.32 19.95 5.43
C ALA A 172 2.44 21.21 5.25
N GLU A 173 2.15 21.57 4.01
CA GLU A 173 1.32 22.71 3.65
C GLU A 173 -0.10 22.32 3.21
N GLU A 174 -0.39 21.00 3.15
CA GLU A 174 -1.67 20.50 2.71
C GLU A 174 -2.66 20.34 3.87
N PRO A 175 -3.95 20.66 3.71
CA PRO A 175 -4.97 20.36 4.69
C PRO A 175 -5.23 18.85 4.72
N PHE A 176 -5.68 18.34 5.87
CA PHE A 176 -5.81 16.88 6.06
C PHE A 176 -6.74 16.20 5.04
N TRP A 177 -7.80 16.86 4.59
CA TRP A 177 -8.71 16.28 3.59
C TRP A 177 -8.01 16.01 2.24
N GLU A 178 -7.03 16.82 1.83
CA GLU A 178 -6.21 16.59 0.62
C GLU A 178 -5.29 15.40 0.80
N ILE A 179 -4.73 15.21 2.00
CA ILE A 179 -3.95 14.00 2.33
C ILE A 179 -4.83 12.74 2.22
N VAL A 180 -6.06 12.77 2.74
CA VAL A 180 -7.00 11.65 2.62
C VAL A 180 -7.32 11.33 1.16
N TRP A 181 -7.58 12.36 0.36
CA TRP A 181 -7.83 12.23 -1.08
C TRP A 181 -6.63 11.64 -1.82
N TRP A 182 -5.42 12.12 -1.53
CA TRP A 182 -4.19 11.60 -2.11
C TRP A 182 -3.94 10.13 -1.74
N VAL A 183 -4.16 9.73 -0.49
CA VAL A 183 -4.06 8.33 -0.04
C VAL A 183 -5.03 7.43 -0.83
N ASN A 184 -6.24 7.90 -1.11
CA ASN A 184 -7.19 7.17 -1.94
C ASN A 184 -6.69 6.99 -3.38
N GLN A 185 -6.07 8.01 -3.96
CA GLN A 185 -5.46 7.92 -5.30
C GLN A 185 -4.34 6.89 -5.34
N GLU A 186 -3.44 6.89 -4.33
CA GLU A 186 -2.38 5.89 -4.22
C GLU A 186 -2.95 4.47 -4.14
N LEU A 187 -3.99 4.28 -3.33
CA LEU A 187 -4.64 2.97 -3.19
C LEU A 187 -5.31 2.50 -4.49
N LEU A 188 -6.01 3.38 -5.19
CA LEU A 188 -6.64 3.07 -6.48
C LEU A 188 -5.59 2.78 -7.56
N HIS A 189 -4.59 3.64 -7.67
CA HIS A 189 -3.52 3.54 -8.66
C HIS A 189 -2.76 2.21 -8.49
N HIS A 190 -2.13 2.00 -7.34
CA HIS A 190 -1.36 0.79 -7.10
C HIS A 190 -2.23 -0.47 -6.99
N GLY A 191 -3.46 -0.34 -6.52
CA GLY A 191 -4.44 -1.43 -6.52
C GLY A 191 -4.75 -1.94 -7.94
N ALA A 192 -4.92 -1.04 -8.91
CA ALA A 192 -5.12 -1.39 -10.31
C ALA A 192 -3.88 -2.05 -10.93
N GLU A 193 -2.68 -1.53 -10.62
CA GLU A 193 -1.42 -2.09 -11.07
C GLU A 193 -1.16 -3.50 -10.49
N ILE A 194 -1.45 -3.72 -9.21
CA ILE A 194 -1.38 -5.04 -8.57
C ILE A 194 -2.34 -6.02 -9.28
N ALA A 195 -3.57 -5.59 -9.57
CA ALA A 195 -4.52 -6.41 -10.29
C ALA A 195 -4.01 -6.81 -11.68
N LEU A 196 -3.43 -5.85 -12.42
CA LEU A 196 -2.84 -6.09 -13.74
C LEU A 196 -1.65 -7.06 -13.67
N LEU A 197 -0.76 -6.89 -12.68
CA LEU A 197 0.38 -7.80 -12.50
C LEU A 197 -0.06 -9.22 -12.19
N ARG A 198 -1.12 -9.41 -11.40
CA ARG A 198 -1.71 -10.73 -11.16
C ARG A 198 -2.25 -11.37 -12.43
N ASP A 199 -2.93 -10.59 -13.26
CA ASP A 199 -3.45 -11.11 -14.53
C ASP A 199 -2.31 -11.44 -15.49
N LEU A 200 -1.26 -10.62 -15.58
CA LEU A 200 -0.07 -10.89 -16.37
C LEU A 200 0.65 -12.17 -15.91
N HIS A 201 0.86 -12.36 -14.60
CA HIS A 201 1.49 -13.56 -14.07
C HIS A 201 0.74 -14.84 -14.49
N ARG A 202 -0.61 -14.82 -14.41
CA ARG A 202 -1.45 -15.97 -14.79
C ARG A 202 -1.32 -16.36 -16.26
N TRP A 203 -1.15 -15.34 -17.12
CA TRP A 203 -1.09 -15.53 -18.56
C TRP A 203 0.33 -15.58 -19.11
N SER A 204 1.35 -15.36 -18.26
CA SER A 204 2.75 -15.55 -18.66
C SER A 204 3.03 -17.03 -18.95
N PRO A 205 3.76 -17.35 -20.03
CA PRO A 205 4.20 -18.72 -20.27
C PRO A 205 4.99 -19.22 -19.07
N ARG A 206 4.57 -20.34 -18.51
CA ARG A 206 5.37 -21.04 -17.48
C ARG A 206 6.56 -21.69 -18.18
N HIS A 207 7.75 -21.19 -17.93
CA HIS A 207 8.99 -21.76 -18.43
C HIS A 207 9.43 -22.94 -17.57
#